data_09a16a48cc2e0851b4182d662cb79ddd
#
_entry.id   09a16a48cc2e0851b4182d662cb79ddd
#
_cell.length_a   1.000
_cell.length_b   1.000
_cell.length_c   1.000
_cell.angle_alpha   90.00
_cell.angle_beta   90.00
_cell.angle_gamma   90.00
#
_symmetry.space_group_name_H-M   'P 1'
#
loop_
_entity.id
_entity.type
_entity.pdbx_description
1 polymer ?
#
loop_
_entity_poly.entity_id
_entity_poly.type
_entity_poly.pdbx_seq_one_letter_code
_entity_poly.pdbx_strand_id
1 'polypeptide(L)'
;MAVTIKGCHILQDGNFIPANVRFDNGVITHIGQVVPPAEEVYDAQGHLLLPGMIDTHVHLREPGLTYKEDFQTGSAAAAAGGITTILDMPNTKPATLTKGDLDYKRLLTRLCIVNWGLHMGYFRVPEHGPFNLDEIAKISTSNSHNIASLKFFTKIQKTETTGKLTITTQKDIREGFEAAQKHRYRITVHGGGPILAKFMEYAEKYHVPVHIAHIASAADVEQLRAYKRKHPHGLVSAEVTPHHLLLTSAALEVLGNYSRMQPPLGTERDRQALWKALRDGTIDSVATDHAPHTREDKKSPEIYGVPGLETALPIILTAALREELPWNRVTDIIARRPAEIYGIVLRGRLEVGYAADMVLCNIQDYTPVEEEKLHTKCKWSPFAGMSFTGWPIRTWVDGNLVFDQGKIYQRSAREVDFKRPNGNAQH
;
A
#
# COMPACT_ATOMS: atom_id res chain seq x y z
N MET A 1 9.41 26.59 7.97
CA MET A 1 10.87 26.40 8.17
C MET A 1 11.42 25.71 6.94
N ALA A 2 12.39 26.35 6.30
CA ALA A 2 13.00 25.79 5.09
C ALA A 2 14.07 24.77 5.45
N VAL A 3 14.05 23.63 4.76
CA VAL A 3 14.98 22.52 4.94
C VAL A 3 15.59 22.15 3.58
N THR A 4 16.86 21.77 3.57
CA THR A 4 17.53 21.24 2.37
C THR A 4 18.14 19.87 2.65
N ILE A 5 17.83 18.89 1.79
CA ILE A 5 18.56 17.64 1.68
C ILE A 5 19.66 17.85 0.63
N LYS A 6 20.92 17.92 1.08
CA LYS A 6 22.06 18.27 0.24
C LYS A 6 22.83 17.01 -0.21
N GLY A 7 23.27 17.01 -1.46
CA GLY A 7 24.19 15.98 -1.98
C GLY A 7 23.55 14.59 -2.07
N CYS A 8 22.27 14.51 -2.41
CA CYS A 8 21.58 13.26 -2.71
C CYS A 8 21.68 12.91 -4.20
N HIS A 9 21.36 11.66 -4.53
CA HIS A 9 20.97 11.28 -5.89
C HIS A 9 19.46 11.12 -5.93
N ILE A 10 18.83 11.56 -7.02
CA ILE A 10 17.41 11.32 -7.33
C ILE A 10 17.30 10.48 -8.59
N LEU A 11 16.16 9.82 -8.80
CA LEU A 11 15.89 9.09 -10.04
C LEU A 11 15.13 9.98 -11.02
N GLN A 12 15.72 10.17 -12.19
CA GLN A 12 15.09 10.81 -13.33
C GLN A 12 15.24 9.93 -14.56
N ASP A 13 14.11 9.45 -15.11
CA ASP A 13 14.07 8.54 -16.25
C ASP A 13 14.96 7.28 -16.08
N GLY A 14 15.04 6.79 -14.85
CA GLY A 14 15.86 5.63 -14.48
C GLY A 14 17.35 5.91 -14.24
N ASN A 15 17.78 7.16 -14.36
CA ASN A 15 19.17 7.58 -14.12
C ASN A 15 19.32 8.23 -12.73
N PHE A 16 20.47 8.01 -12.12
CA PHE A 16 20.87 8.66 -10.86
C PHE A 16 21.41 10.05 -11.14
N ILE A 17 20.68 11.08 -10.74
CA ILE A 17 21.06 12.48 -10.96
C ILE A 17 21.45 13.12 -9.62
N PRO A 18 22.68 13.68 -9.49
CA PRO A 18 23.06 14.44 -8.30
C PRO A 18 22.17 15.67 -8.12
N ALA A 19 21.62 15.84 -6.92
CA ALA A 19 20.70 16.94 -6.63
C ALA A 19 20.77 17.38 -5.16
N ASN A 20 20.25 18.59 -4.93
CA ASN A 20 19.79 19.06 -3.64
C ASN A 20 18.28 19.25 -3.74
N VAL A 21 17.55 18.88 -2.69
CA VAL A 21 16.10 19.05 -2.62
C VAL A 21 15.78 19.96 -1.45
N ARG A 22 15.13 21.11 -1.75
CA ARG A 22 14.68 22.06 -0.75
C ARG A 22 13.17 22.03 -0.63
N PHE A 23 12.67 22.02 0.58
CA PHE A 23 11.27 22.12 0.89
C PHE A 23 11.01 23.15 2.00
N ASP A 24 9.82 23.68 2.03
CA ASP A 24 9.38 24.64 3.03
C ASP A 24 7.92 24.38 3.39
N ASN A 25 7.61 24.42 4.67
CA ASN A 25 6.25 24.15 5.19
C ASN A 25 5.62 22.87 4.60
N GLY A 26 6.41 21.81 4.48
CA GLY A 26 5.98 20.52 4.00
C GLY A 26 5.81 20.36 2.49
N VAL A 27 6.21 21.36 1.70
CA VAL A 27 6.10 21.35 0.23
C VAL A 27 7.50 21.48 -0.41
N ILE A 28 7.79 20.67 -1.42
CA ILE A 28 9.01 20.75 -2.20
C ILE A 28 9.01 22.06 -3.00
N THR A 29 10.03 22.89 -2.80
CA THR A 29 10.13 24.21 -3.44
C THR A 29 11.19 24.27 -4.52
N HIS A 30 12.28 23.50 -4.41
CA HIS A 30 13.36 23.47 -5.39
C HIS A 30 14.00 22.09 -5.46
N ILE A 31 14.40 21.69 -6.67
CA ILE A 31 15.21 20.49 -6.95
C ILE A 31 16.29 20.88 -7.96
N GLY A 32 17.55 20.61 -7.66
CA GLY A 32 18.67 20.88 -8.57
C GLY A 32 20.01 20.92 -7.86
N GLN A 33 21.08 21.17 -8.60
CA GLN A 33 22.42 21.26 -8.01
C GLN A 33 22.59 22.50 -7.13
N VAL A 34 21.89 23.57 -7.44
CA VAL A 34 21.88 24.81 -6.67
C VAL A 34 20.46 25.07 -6.19
N VAL A 35 20.29 25.26 -4.89
CA VAL A 35 19.01 25.61 -4.25
C VAL A 35 19.21 26.80 -3.34
N PRO A 36 18.18 27.63 -3.09
CA PRO A 36 18.27 28.73 -2.13
C PRO A 36 18.66 28.24 -0.73
N PRO A 37 19.28 29.10 0.11
CA PRO A 37 19.61 28.77 1.48
C PRO A 37 18.42 28.28 2.28
N ALA A 38 18.64 27.41 3.25
CA ALA A 38 17.66 26.88 4.17
C ALA A 38 18.14 27.02 5.62
N GLU A 39 17.20 27.01 6.56
CA GLU A 39 17.50 27.11 8.00
C GLU A 39 18.09 25.80 8.54
N GLU A 40 17.71 24.68 7.94
CA GLU A 40 18.20 23.35 8.30
C GLU A 40 18.74 22.62 7.06
N VAL A 41 19.85 21.91 7.20
CA VAL A 41 20.48 21.17 6.12
C VAL A 41 20.83 19.75 6.57
N TYR A 42 20.31 18.77 5.84
CA TYR A 42 20.68 17.35 5.99
C TYR A 42 21.65 16.96 4.88
N ASP A 43 22.85 16.51 5.23
CA ASP A 43 23.79 15.94 4.29
C ASP A 43 23.36 14.50 3.94
N ALA A 44 23.04 14.27 2.68
CA ALA A 44 22.64 12.98 2.17
C ALA A 44 23.82 12.07 1.79
N GLN A 45 25.06 12.58 1.79
CA GLN A 45 26.28 11.79 1.56
C GLN A 45 26.25 10.93 0.27
N GLY A 46 25.55 11.39 -0.76
CA GLY A 46 25.39 10.65 -2.01
C GLY A 46 24.35 9.55 -1.99
N HIS A 47 23.62 9.38 -0.90
CA HIS A 47 22.55 8.37 -0.83
C HIS A 47 21.36 8.72 -1.74
N LEU A 48 20.55 7.69 -2.05
CA LEU A 48 19.40 7.80 -2.95
C LEU A 48 18.20 8.40 -2.23
N LEU A 49 17.70 9.52 -2.71
CA LEU A 49 16.45 10.15 -2.27
C LEU A 49 15.32 9.76 -3.23
N LEU A 50 14.26 9.19 -2.68
CA LEU A 50 13.06 8.78 -3.42
C LEU A 50 11.82 9.51 -2.87
N PRO A 51 10.74 9.61 -3.66
CA PRO A 51 9.43 9.88 -3.08
C PRO A 51 9.11 8.77 -2.09
N GLY A 52 8.52 9.12 -0.94
CA GLY A 52 8.11 8.14 0.05
C GLY A 52 7.14 7.13 -0.56
N MET A 53 7.31 5.87 -0.21
CA MET A 53 6.42 4.80 -0.68
C MET A 53 4.98 5.04 -0.18
N ILE A 54 4.00 4.76 -1.03
CA ILE A 54 2.58 4.78 -0.71
C ILE A 54 2.10 3.34 -0.69
N ASP A 55 1.78 2.83 0.50
CA ASP A 55 1.27 1.48 0.67
C ASP A 55 -0.25 1.47 0.70
N THR A 56 -0.85 0.93 -0.34
CA THR A 56 -2.29 0.96 -0.57
C THR A 56 -3.05 -0.18 0.13
N HIS A 57 -2.34 -1.05 0.87
CA HIS A 57 -2.93 -2.26 1.43
C HIS A 57 -2.26 -2.67 2.74
N VAL A 58 -2.77 -2.17 3.86
CA VAL A 58 -2.28 -2.54 5.19
C VAL A 58 -3.43 -2.93 6.12
N HIS A 59 -3.14 -3.77 7.12
CA HIS A 59 -4.06 -4.20 8.16
C HIS A 59 -3.47 -3.84 9.53
N LEU A 60 -3.70 -2.62 10.01
CA LEU A 60 -3.17 -2.15 11.29
C LEU A 60 -3.94 -2.65 12.51
N ARG A 61 -4.91 -3.54 12.30
CA ARG A 61 -5.60 -4.28 13.37
C ARG A 61 -6.41 -3.46 14.35
N GLU A 62 -6.42 -2.17 14.22
CA GLU A 62 -7.18 -1.26 15.10
C GLU A 62 -8.42 -0.71 14.35
N PRO A 63 -9.59 -0.78 14.97
CA PRO A 63 -9.89 -1.23 16.34
C PRO A 63 -9.94 -2.75 16.53
N GLY A 64 -9.86 -3.16 17.80
CA GLY A 64 -10.27 -4.47 18.30
C GLY A 64 -9.20 -5.56 18.36
N LEU A 65 -8.07 -5.39 17.67
CA LEU A 65 -6.97 -6.38 17.65
C LEU A 65 -5.61 -5.73 17.90
N THR A 66 -5.60 -4.69 18.72
CA THR A 66 -4.42 -3.86 19.01
C THR A 66 -3.26 -4.63 19.67
N TYR A 67 -3.51 -5.83 20.16
CA TYR A 67 -2.45 -6.71 20.64
C TYR A 67 -1.56 -7.26 19.51
N LYS A 68 -2.06 -7.27 18.25
CA LYS A 68 -1.31 -7.67 17.06
C LYS A 68 -0.55 -6.51 16.43
N GLU A 69 -1.24 -5.37 16.28
CA GLU A 69 -0.73 -4.12 15.73
C GLU A 69 -1.72 -2.99 16.05
N ASP A 70 -1.27 -1.73 15.97
CA ASP A 70 -2.11 -0.54 16.07
C ASP A 70 -1.59 0.57 15.15
N PHE A 71 -2.30 1.70 15.09
CA PHE A 71 -1.89 2.83 14.26
C PHE A 71 -0.54 3.42 14.68
N GLN A 72 -0.20 3.40 15.97
CA GLN A 72 1.07 3.92 16.46
C GLN A 72 2.25 3.05 16.01
N THR A 73 2.20 1.75 16.30
CA THR A 73 3.31 0.83 16.00
C THR A 73 3.40 0.51 14.52
N GLY A 74 2.26 0.34 13.83
CA GLY A 74 2.23 0.13 12.38
C GLY A 74 2.71 1.34 11.59
N SER A 75 2.37 2.58 12.00
CA SER A 75 2.91 3.77 11.34
C SER A 75 4.39 3.99 11.62
N ALA A 76 4.90 3.57 12.79
CA ALA A 76 6.32 3.56 13.09
C ALA A 76 7.07 2.56 12.17
N ALA A 77 6.51 1.36 11.98
CA ALA A 77 7.04 0.37 11.04
C ALA A 77 7.01 0.89 9.59
N ALA A 78 5.93 1.58 9.19
CA ALA A 78 5.83 2.22 7.88
C ALA A 78 6.93 3.26 7.68
N ALA A 79 7.12 4.18 8.64
CA ALA A 79 8.16 5.20 8.58
C ALA A 79 9.57 4.59 8.49
N ALA A 80 9.86 3.53 9.26
CA ALA A 80 11.11 2.80 9.22
C ALA A 80 11.32 2.07 7.89
N GLY A 81 10.23 1.65 7.23
CA GLY A 81 10.25 1.07 5.89
C GLY A 81 10.25 2.08 4.74
N GLY A 82 10.33 3.39 5.03
CA GLY A 82 10.30 4.45 3.99
C GLY A 82 8.92 4.71 3.40
N ILE A 83 7.86 4.23 4.05
CA ILE A 83 6.48 4.45 3.66
C ILE A 83 5.96 5.71 4.32
N THR A 84 5.46 6.65 3.53
CA THR A 84 4.98 7.95 3.99
C THR A 84 3.46 8.08 3.98
N THR A 85 2.78 7.14 3.31
CA THR A 85 1.32 7.08 3.26
C THR A 85 0.85 5.62 3.29
N ILE A 86 -0.13 5.32 4.12
CA ILE A 86 -0.75 4.00 4.24
C ILE A 86 -2.26 4.07 4.01
N LEU A 87 -2.85 3.05 3.37
CA LEU A 87 -4.29 2.91 3.25
C LEU A 87 -4.74 1.67 4.01
N ASP A 88 -5.44 1.89 5.13
CA ASP A 88 -5.80 0.79 6.04
C ASP A 88 -7.12 0.12 5.68
N MET A 89 -7.11 -1.21 5.76
CA MET A 89 -8.20 -2.10 5.37
C MET A 89 -9.33 -2.16 6.41
N PRO A 90 -10.58 -2.42 5.97
CA PRO A 90 -11.76 -2.29 6.79
C PRO A 90 -12.08 -3.51 7.66
N ASN A 91 -11.36 -4.63 7.56
CA ASN A 91 -11.63 -5.88 8.26
C ASN A 91 -11.07 -5.90 9.70
N THR A 92 -11.46 -4.92 10.47
CA THR A 92 -11.14 -4.75 11.90
C THR A 92 -12.29 -5.25 12.79
N LYS A 93 -12.25 -5.02 14.10
CA LYS A 93 -13.29 -5.45 15.05
C LYS A 93 -13.70 -4.28 15.96
N PRO A 94 -14.81 -3.57 15.68
CA PRO A 94 -15.74 -3.83 14.58
C PRO A 94 -15.14 -3.58 13.20
N ALA A 95 -15.73 -4.17 12.17
CA ALA A 95 -15.37 -3.90 10.79
C ALA A 95 -15.85 -2.50 10.39
N THR A 96 -15.12 -1.85 9.49
CA THR A 96 -15.43 -0.48 9.02
C THR A 96 -16.45 -0.54 7.90
N LEU A 97 -17.75 -0.61 8.21
CA LEU A 97 -18.85 -0.82 7.28
C LEU A 97 -19.86 0.34 7.23
N THR A 98 -19.84 1.21 8.24
CA THR A 98 -20.76 2.34 8.36
C THR A 98 -20.03 3.66 8.48
N LYS A 99 -20.78 4.76 8.34
CA LYS A 99 -20.23 6.10 8.62
C LYS A 99 -19.70 6.20 10.05
N GLY A 100 -20.42 5.63 11.01
CA GLY A 100 -20.01 5.63 12.43
C GLY A 100 -18.68 4.89 12.64
N ASP A 101 -18.49 3.73 11.99
CA ASP A 101 -17.22 2.98 12.06
C ASP A 101 -16.05 3.76 11.46
N LEU A 102 -16.27 4.44 10.33
CA LEU A 102 -15.26 5.30 9.70
C LEU A 102 -14.87 6.46 10.63
N ASP A 103 -15.86 7.15 11.20
CA ASP A 103 -15.61 8.29 12.08
C ASP A 103 -14.89 7.84 13.37
N TYR A 104 -15.28 6.69 13.92
CA TYR A 104 -14.59 6.09 15.04
C TYR A 104 -13.13 5.74 14.71
N LYS A 105 -12.91 5.07 13.57
CA LYS A 105 -11.56 4.68 13.15
C LYS A 105 -10.66 5.90 12.89
N ARG A 106 -11.20 7.00 12.36
CA ARG A 106 -10.47 8.29 12.23
C ARG A 106 -9.98 8.84 13.57
N LEU A 107 -10.74 8.69 14.65
CA LEU A 107 -10.31 9.12 15.97
C LEU A 107 -9.09 8.32 16.48
N LEU A 108 -8.96 7.07 16.05
CA LEU A 108 -7.84 6.20 16.44
C LEU A 108 -6.53 6.54 15.73
N THR A 109 -6.60 7.16 14.55
CA THR A 109 -5.39 7.50 13.76
C THR A 109 -4.56 8.66 14.32
N ARG A 110 -4.98 9.29 15.41
CA ARG A 110 -4.30 10.44 16.04
C ARG A 110 -2.84 10.21 16.42
N LEU A 111 -2.44 8.94 16.60
CA LEU A 111 -1.06 8.53 16.90
C LEU A 111 -0.29 8.09 15.66
N CYS A 112 -0.90 8.16 14.49
CA CYS A 112 -0.25 7.84 13.23
C CYS A 112 0.80 8.91 12.91
N ILE A 113 2.01 8.49 12.56
CA ILE A 113 3.13 9.37 12.19
C ILE A 113 3.41 9.42 10.70
N VAL A 114 2.76 8.57 9.91
CA VAL A 114 2.72 8.66 8.45
C VAL A 114 1.30 9.02 8.00
N ASN A 115 1.18 9.63 6.84
CA ASN A 115 -0.12 9.97 6.29
C ASN A 115 -0.96 8.72 6.06
N TRP A 116 -2.27 8.86 6.15
CA TRP A 116 -3.15 7.71 6.13
C TRP A 116 -4.44 7.96 5.35
N GLY A 117 -5.06 6.89 4.94
CA GLY A 117 -6.41 6.86 4.39
C GLY A 117 -7.09 5.55 4.78
N LEU A 118 -8.41 5.50 4.63
CA LEU A 118 -9.22 4.36 5.03
C LEU A 118 -10.01 3.79 3.85
N HIS A 119 -10.05 2.46 3.76
CA HIS A 119 -11.01 1.76 2.95
C HIS A 119 -12.30 1.53 3.73
N MET A 120 -13.44 1.59 3.04
CA MET A 120 -14.73 1.15 3.57
C MET A 120 -15.05 -0.26 3.08
N GLY A 121 -15.51 -1.13 3.95
CA GLY A 121 -15.87 -2.49 3.59
C GLY A 121 -17.20 -2.56 2.84
N TYR A 122 -17.22 -3.36 1.78
CA TYR A 122 -18.42 -3.82 1.10
C TYR A 122 -18.48 -5.34 1.17
N PHE A 123 -18.87 -5.86 2.34
CA PHE A 123 -18.98 -7.29 2.63
C PHE A 123 -19.92 -7.51 3.83
N ARG A 124 -20.38 -8.75 3.98
CA ARG A 124 -21.25 -9.14 5.10
C ARG A 124 -20.42 -9.70 6.23
N VAL A 125 -20.75 -9.29 7.44
CA VAL A 125 -20.30 -9.93 8.68
C VAL A 125 -21.52 -10.43 9.45
N PRO A 126 -21.44 -11.59 10.11
CA PRO A 126 -22.61 -12.15 10.82
C PRO A 126 -23.22 -11.19 11.84
N GLU A 127 -22.40 -10.37 12.46
CA GLU A 127 -22.80 -9.44 13.54
C GLU A 127 -23.50 -8.17 13.02
N HIS A 128 -23.30 -7.79 11.75
CA HIS A 128 -23.85 -6.56 11.16
C HIS A 128 -25.01 -6.81 10.18
N GLY A 129 -25.39 -8.06 9.94
CA GLY A 129 -26.47 -8.40 9.01
C GLY A 129 -26.14 -8.11 7.54
N PRO A 130 -27.15 -7.89 6.67
CA PRO A 130 -26.93 -7.57 5.28
C PRO A 130 -26.24 -6.21 5.12
N PHE A 131 -25.42 -6.09 4.07
CA PHE A 131 -24.77 -4.83 3.72
C PHE A 131 -25.83 -3.74 3.45
N ASN A 132 -25.65 -2.56 4.03
CA ASN A 132 -26.58 -1.44 3.88
C ASN A 132 -26.04 -0.43 2.84
N LEU A 133 -26.63 -0.42 1.64
CA LEU A 133 -26.29 0.53 0.57
C LEU A 133 -26.53 2.00 0.99
N ASP A 134 -27.45 2.26 1.93
CA ASP A 134 -27.72 3.61 2.45
C ASP A 134 -26.48 4.20 3.17
N GLU A 135 -25.60 3.35 3.73
CA GLU A 135 -24.38 3.82 4.35
C GLU A 135 -23.42 4.46 3.33
N ILE A 136 -23.33 3.90 2.11
CA ILE A 136 -22.53 4.51 1.03
C ILE A 136 -23.11 5.90 0.69
N ALA A 137 -24.45 6.02 0.61
CA ALA A 137 -25.10 7.30 0.35
C ALA A 137 -24.85 8.31 1.47
N LYS A 138 -24.99 7.91 2.74
CA LYS A 138 -24.71 8.76 3.92
C LYS A 138 -23.26 9.27 3.91
N ILE A 139 -22.30 8.38 3.64
CA ILE A 139 -20.88 8.76 3.58
C ILE A 139 -20.63 9.74 2.45
N SER A 140 -21.19 9.49 1.25
CA SER A 140 -20.93 10.30 0.07
C SER A 140 -21.40 11.76 0.19
N THR A 141 -22.39 12.01 1.04
CA THR A 141 -22.99 13.34 1.28
C THR A 141 -22.52 14.01 2.57
N SER A 142 -21.68 13.33 3.35
CA SER A 142 -21.15 13.82 4.63
C SER A 142 -19.69 14.26 4.52
N ASN A 143 -19.17 14.87 5.59
CA ASN A 143 -17.74 15.17 5.72
C ASN A 143 -16.86 13.90 5.78
N SER A 144 -17.48 12.72 5.95
CA SER A 144 -16.78 11.42 5.95
C SER A 144 -16.60 10.83 4.55
N HIS A 145 -16.86 11.57 3.49
CA HIS A 145 -16.80 11.13 2.09
C HIS A 145 -15.39 10.76 1.59
N ASN A 146 -14.35 11.16 2.34
CA ASN A 146 -12.96 10.93 1.97
C ASN A 146 -12.54 9.51 2.31
N ILE A 147 -12.81 8.56 1.41
CA ILE A 147 -12.39 7.16 1.53
C ILE A 147 -11.56 6.73 0.33
N ALA A 148 -10.60 5.84 0.55
CA ALA A 148 -9.73 5.33 -0.51
C ALA A 148 -10.53 4.54 -1.55
N SER A 149 -11.36 3.60 -1.12
CA SER A 149 -12.23 2.79 -1.98
C SER A 149 -13.31 2.05 -1.18
N LEU A 150 -14.22 1.40 -1.91
CA LEU A 150 -15.05 0.32 -1.37
C LEU A 150 -14.27 -1.00 -1.51
N LYS A 151 -13.97 -1.68 -0.38
CA LYS A 151 -13.23 -2.95 -0.36
C LYS A 151 -14.17 -4.14 -0.42
N PHE A 152 -13.97 -4.98 -1.43
CA PHE A 152 -14.69 -6.23 -1.65
C PHE A 152 -13.83 -7.44 -1.30
N PHE A 153 -14.46 -8.45 -0.66
CA PHE A 153 -13.88 -9.77 -0.49
C PHE A 153 -14.70 -10.79 -1.27
N THR A 154 -14.11 -11.52 -2.19
CA THR A 154 -14.83 -12.35 -3.17
C THR A 154 -14.93 -13.83 -2.80
N LYS A 155 -14.34 -14.24 -1.68
CA LYS A 155 -14.43 -15.60 -1.14
C LYS A 155 -14.95 -15.56 0.27
N ILE A 156 -15.56 -16.67 0.72
CA ILE A 156 -15.81 -16.89 2.14
C ILE A 156 -14.43 -16.97 2.79
N GLN A 157 -14.04 -15.92 3.48
CA GLN A 157 -12.85 -15.91 4.32
C GLN A 157 -13.31 -16.07 5.77
N LYS A 158 -12.84 -17.11 6.43
CA LYS A 158 -12.89 -17.19 7.87
C LYS A 158 -11.71 -16.36 8.37
N THR A 159 -11.97 -15.15 8.81
CA THR A 159 -10.94 -14.31 9.42
C THR A 159 -11.18 -14.29 10.92
N GLU A 160 -10.13 -14.23 11.69
CA GLU A 160 -10.24 -14.05 13.16
C GLU A 160 -10.89 -12.71 13.51
N THR A 161 -10.74 -11.73 12.64
CA THR A 161 -11.20 -10.37 12.87
C THR A 161 -12.70 -10.21 12.76
N THR A 162 -13.31 -10.89 11.79
CA THR A 162 -14.72 -10.67 11.42
C THR A 162 -15.52 -11.96 11.37
N GLY A 163 -14.94 -13.08 11.87
CA GLY A 163 -15.55 -14.38 11.73
C GLY A 163 -15.63 -14.81 10.26
N LYS A 164 -16.79 -15.26 9.80
CA LYS A 164 -17.01 -15.67 8.42
C LYS A 164 -17.38 -14.45 7.58
N LEU A 165 -16.39 -13.86 6.88
CA LEU A 165 -16.70 -12.88 5.83
C LEU A 165 -17.37 -13.60 4.67
N THR A 166 -18.55 -13.17 4.30
CA THR A 166 -19.20 -13.66 3.11
C THR A 166 -19.35 -12.53 2.11
N ILE A 167 -18.90 -12.81 0.96
CA ILE A 167 -19.42 -12.22 -0.23
C ILE A 167 -19.87 -13.33 -1.13
N THR A 168 -20.89 -13.18 -1.75
CA THR A 168 -21.61 -12.17 -2.45
C THR A 168 -22.24 -12.92 -3.59
N THR A 169 -23.47 -12.87 -3.64
CA THR A 169 -24.17 -13.29 -4.86
C THR A 169 -23.76 -12.34 -5.99
N GLN A 170 -23.94 -12.74 -7.24
CA GLN A 170 -23.75 -11.83 -8.38
C GLN A 170 -24.58 -10.54 -8.23
N LYS A 171 -25.71 -10.63 -7.51
CA LYS A 171 -26.55 -9.49 -7.15
C LYS A 171 -25.78 -8.48 -6.30
N ASP A 172 -25.14 -8.94 -5.22
CA ASP A 172 -24.38 -8.04 -4.32
C ASP A 172 -23.27 -7.30 -5.08
N ILE A 173 -22.53 -8.01 -5.95
CA ILE A 173 -21.48 -7.39 -6.76
C ILE A 173 -22.08 -6.30 -7.65
N ARG A 174 -23.19 -6.59 -8.34
CA ARG A 174 -23.84 -5.61 -9.21
C ARG A 174 -24.29 -4.37 -8.44
N GLU A 175 -25.01 -4.56 -7.33
CA GLU A 175 -25.49 -3.46 -6.48
C GLU A 175 -24.34 -2.61 -5.94
N GLY A 176 -23.21 -3.21 -5.59
CA GLY A 176 -22.00 -2.49 -5.19
C GLY A 176 -21.38 -1.67 -6.31
N PHE A 177 -21.37 -2.15 -7.55
CA PHE A 177 -20.92 -1.38 -8.71
C PHE A 177 -21.87 -0.23 -9.03
N GLU A 178 -23.18 -0.44 -8.96
CA GLU A 178 -24.21 0.60 -9.14
C GLU A 178 -24.04 1.71 -8.08
N ALA A 179 -23.81 1.34 -6.83
CA ALA A 179 -23.54 2.30 -5.76
C ALA A 179 -22.21 3.03 -5.95
N ALA A 180 -21.14 2.33 -6.33
CA ALA A 180 -19.84 2.92 -6.61
C ALA A 180 -19.90 3.91 -7.78
N GLN A 181 -20.63 3.59 -8.85
CA GLN A 181 -20.89 4.49 -9.97
C GLN A 181 -21.64 5.74 -9.53
N LYS A 182 -22.79 5.55 -8.86
CA LYS A 182 -23.68 6.64 -8.40
C LYS A 182 -22.94 7.62 -7.48
N HIS A 183 -22.11 7.12 -6.59
CA HIS A 183 -21.43 7.90 -5.56
C HIS A 183 -19.98 8.23 -5.90
N ARG A 184 -19.51 7.82 -7.09
CA ARG A 184 -18.18 8.10 -7.63
C ARG A 184 -17.05 7.60 -6.73
N TYR A 185 -17.16 6.35 -6.28
CA TYR A 185 -16.10 5.64 -5.56
C TYR A 185 -15.39 4.65 -6.47
N ARG A 186 -14.14 4.37 -6.17
CA ARG A 186 -13.42 3.23 -6.73
C ARG A 186 -13.65 1.97 -5.91
N ILE A 187 -13.40 0.84 -6.52
CA ILE A 187 -13.51 -0.48 -5.86
C ILE A 187 -12.11 -1.06 -5.72
N THR A 188 -11.79 -1.61 -4.54
CA THR A 188 -10.64 -2.48 -4.33
C THR A 188 -11.15 -3.88 -4.04
N VAL A 189 -10.66 -4.88 -4.77
CA VAL A 189 -11.15 -6.25 -4.65
C VAL A 189 -10.05 -7.20 -4.20
N HIS A 190 -10.32 -7.96 -3.11
CA HIS A 190 -9.56 -9.16 -2.77
C HIS A 190 -10.09 -10.31 -3.61
N GLY A 191 -9.27 -10.89 -4.45
CA GLY A 191 -9.72 -12.01 -5.25
C GLY A 191 -8.72 -12.46 -6.28
N GLY A 192 -8.92 -13.67 -6.73
CA GLY A 192 -8.16 -14.31 -7.80
C GLY A 192 -9.05 -15.31 -8.53
N GLY A 193 -8.55 -15.85 -9.64
CA GLY A 193 -9.27 -16.83 -10.43
C GLY A 193 -10.45 -16.25 -11.22
N PRO A 194 -11.49 -17.07 -11.49
CA PRO A 194 -12.56 -16.69 -12.43
C PRO A 194 -13.35 -15.42 -12.09
N ILE A 195 -13.38 -15.02 -10.81
CA ILE A 195 -14.14 -13.85 -10.38
C ILE A 195 -13.53 -12.55 -10.91
N LEU A 196 -12.22 -12.52 -11.18
CA LEU A 196 -11.54 -11.33 -11.71
C LEU A 196 -12.12 -10.89 -13.04
N ALA A 197 -12.42 -11.82 -13.93
CA ALA A 197 -13.05 -11.52 -15.22
C ALA A 197 -14.35 -10.74 -15.06
N LYS A 198 -15.14 -11.06 -14.02
CA LYS A 198 -16.40 -10.36 -13.73
C LYS A 198 -16.18 -8.94 -13.23
N PHE A 199 -15.19 -8.73 -12.37
CA PHE A 199 -14.83 -7.37 -11.91
C PHE A 199 -14.27 -6.52 -13.05
N MET A 200 -13.47 -7.09 -13.94
CA MET A 200 -12.97 -6.41 -15.15
C MET A 200 -14.10 -6.03 -16.11
N GLU A 201 -15.06 -6.94 -16.37
CA GLU A 201 -16.24 -6.67 -17.17
C GLU A 201 -17.08 -5.53 -16.57
N TYR A 202 -17.30 -5.58 -15.25
CA TYR A 202 -18.13 -4.59 -14.58
C TYR A 202 -17.44 -3.23 -14.43
N ALA A 203 -16.11 -3.19 -14.33
CA ALA A 203 -15.37 -1.94 -14.36
C ALA A 203 -15.70 -1.12 -15.60
N GLU A 204 -15.69 -1.76 -16.78
CA GLU A 204 -16.04 -1.11 -18.05
C GLU A 204 -17.53 -0.83 -18.15
N LYS A 205 -18.38 -1.80 -17.82
CA LYS A 205 -19.83 -1.68 -17.92
C LYS A 205 -20.39 -0.52 -17.09
N TYR A 206 -19.89 -0.35 -15.87
CA TYR A 206 -20.37 0.68 -14.93
C TYR A 206 -19.47 1.91 -14.87
N HIS A 207 -18.38 1.96 -15.65
CA HIS A 207 -17.36 3.02 -15.62
C HIS A 207 -16.85 3.29 -14.19
N VAL A 208 -16.55 2.23 -13.46
CA VAL A 208 -16.03 2.27 -12.07
C VAL A 208 -14.58 1.79 -12.06
N PRO A 209 -13.62 2.60 -11.59
CA PRO A 209 -12.25 2.14 -11.43
C PRO A 209 -12.16 1.00 -10.41
N VAL A 210 -11.48 -0.07 -10.82
CA VAL A 210 -11.24 -1.27 -9.99
C VAL A 210 -9.75 -1.46 -9.78
N HIS A 211 -9.36 -1.65 -8.52
CA HIS A 211 -8.02 -2.08 -8.15
C HIS A 211 -8.04 -3.51 -7.63
N ILE A 212 -7.27 -4.38 -8.28
CA ILE A 212 -7.16 -5.79 -7.91
C ILE A 212 -6.00 -5.92 -6.92
N ALA A 213 -6.33 -6.28 -5.68
CA ALA A 213 -5.34 -6.47 -4.63
C ALA A 213 -4.52 -7.75 -4.86
N HIS A 214 -3.25 -7.72 -4.46
CA HIS A 214 -2.32 -8.86 -4.30
C HIS A 214 -2.46 -9.98 -5.35
N ILE A 215 -2.26 -9.68 -6.65
CA ILE A 215 -2.15 -10.71 -7.70
C ILE A 215 -1.08 -11.74 -7.29
N ALA A 216 -1.42 -13.04 -7.34
CA ALA A 216 -0.59 -14.10 -6.79
C ALA A 216 -0.28 -15.24 -7.75
N SER A 217 -0.89 -15.29 -8.94
CA SER A 217 -0.70 -16.41 -9.89
C SER A 217 -0.44 -15.97 -11.32
N ALA A 218 0.25 -16.81 -12.08
CA ALA A 218 0.44 -16.64 -13.52
C ALA A 218 -0.90 -16.58 -14.28
N ALA A 219 -1.89 -17.34 -13.82
CA ALA A 219 -3.23 -17.34 -14.44
C ALA A 219 -3.94 -15.99 -14.26
N ASP A 220 -3.84 -15.36 -13.09
CA ASP A 220 -4.41 -14.05 -12.84
C ASP A 220 -3.67 -12.96 -13.66
N VAL A 221 -2.34 -13.07 -13.77
CA VAL A 221 -1.53 -12.19 -14.63
C VAL A 221 -1.99 -12.26 -16.09
N GLU A 222 -2.24 -13.46 -16.61
CA GLU A 222 -2.71 -13.60 -17.99
C GLU A 222 -4.11 -13.02 -18.21
N GLN A 223 -5.02 -13.18 -17.26
CA GLN A 223 -6.33 -12.52 -17.30
C GLN A 223 -6.19 -10.99 -17.35
N LEU A 224 -5.35 -10.42 -16.45
CA LEU A 224 -5.10 -8.99 -16.40
C LEU A 224 -4.44 -8.47 -17.70
N ARG A 225 -3.46 -9.22 -18.23
CA ARG A 225 -2.79 -8.89 -19.49
C ARG A 225 -3.75 -8.92 -20.67
N ALA A 226 -4.64 -9.92 -20.75
CA ALA A 226 -5.68 -9.98 -21.77
C ALA A 226 -6.64 -8.79 -21.69
N TYR A 227 -7.06 -8.42 -20.48
CA TYR A 227 -7.89 -7.25 -20.25
C TYR A 227 -7.18 -5.97 -20.70
N LYS A 228 -5.94 -5.72 -20.27
CA LYS A 228 -5.18 -4.48 -20.61
C LYS A 228 -4.90 -4.36 -22.11
N ARG A 229 -4.68 -5.48 -22.83
CA ARG A 229 -4.57 -5.45 -24.30
C ARG A 229 -5.87 -5.02 -24.98
N LYS A 230 -7.02 -5.47 -24.47
CA LYS A 230 -8.34 -5.10 -25.00
C LYS A 230 -8.75 -3.68 -24.62
N HIS A 231 -8.30 -3.20 -23.46
CA HIS A 231 -8.64 -1.92 -22.89
C HIS A 231 -7.36 -1.15 -22.47
N PRO A 232 -6.61 -0.54 -23.42
CA PRO A 232 -5.33 0.14 -23.11
C PRO A 232 -5.47 1.30 -22.13
N HIS A 233 -6.65 1.92 -22.09
CA HIS A 233 -7.01 3.00 -21.16
C HIS A 233 -8.10 2.53 -20.16
N GLY A 234 -8.15 1.23 -19.92
CA GLY A 234 -9.18 0.62 -19.08
C GLY A 234 -9.07 1.03 -17.61
N LEU A 235 -10.15 0.78 -16.91
CA LEU A 235 -10.36 1.22 -15.52
C LEU A 235 -9.81 0.25 -14.47
N VAL A 236 -9.09 -0.81 -14.89
CA VAL A 236 -8.55 -1.82 -13.98
C VAL A 236 -7.06 -1.65 -13.77
N SER A 237 -6.66 -1.59 -12.51
CA SER A 237 -5.28 -1.64 -12.04
C SER A 237 -5.07 -2.82 -11.07
N ALA A 238 -3.82 -3.17 -10.80
CA ALA A 238 -3.50 -4.27 -9.90
C ALA A 238 -2.20 -4.04 -9.13
N GLU A 239 -2.11 -4.65 -7.96
CA GLU A 239 -0.91 -4.67 -7.12
C GLU A 239 -0.39 -6.10 -6.90
N VAL A 240 0.88 -6.19 -6.56
CA VAL A 240 1.56 -7.40 -6.09
C VAL A 240 2.23 -7.13 -4.76
N THR A 241 2.40 -8.16 -3.94
CA THR A 241 3.07 -8.01 -2.64
C THR A 241 4.52 -8.48 -2.70
N PRO A 242 5.40 -7.95 -1.81
CA PRO A 242 6.79 -8.39 -1.72
C PRO A 242 6.92 -9.90 -1.42
N HIS A 243 6.02 -10.47 -0.62
CA HIS A 243 6.08 -11.89 -0.30
C HIS A 243 5.73 -12.79 -1.50
N HIS A 244 4.82 -12.38 -2.39
CA HIS A 244 4.57 -13.11 -3.63
C HIS A 244 5.69 -12.93 -4.67
N LEU A 245 6.45 -11.85 -4.60
CA LEU A 245 7.62 -11.64 -5.46
C LEU A 245 8.86 -12.43 -5.03
N LEU A 246 9.00 -12.73 -3.73
CA LEU A 246 10.20 -13.38 -3.21
C LEU A 246 10.01 -14.85 -2.83
N LEU A 247 8.86 -15.19 -2.26
CA LEU A 247 8.61 -16.52 -1.70
C LEU A 247 7.77 -17.37 -2.66
N THR A 248 7.93 -18.68 -2.57
CA THR A 248 7.11 -19.66 -3.26
C THR A 248 6.44 -20.61 -2.26
N SER A 249 5.57 -21.48 -2.72
CA SER A 249 4.93 -22.50 -1.88
C SER A 249 5.93 -23.39 -1.12
N ALA A 250 7.17 -23.53 -1.62
CA ALA A 250 8.25 -24.24 -0.91
C ALA A 250 8.64 -23.57 0.43
N ALA A 251 8.33 -22.27 0.60
CA ALA A 251 8.58 -21.60 1.88
C ALA A 251 7.81 -22.21 3.05
N LEU A 252 6.72 -22.94 2.79
CA LEU A 252 5.95 -23.63 3.82
C LEU A 252 6.77 -24.73 4.52
N GLU A 253 7.67 -25.37 3.82
CA GLU A 253 8.56 -26.42 4.38
C GLU A 253 9.58 -25.83 5.37
N VAL A 254 10.04 -24.60 5.10
CA VAL A 254 11.09 -23.93 5.90
C VAL A 254 10.49 -23.05 6.99
N LEU A 255 9.50 -22.23 6.65
CA LEU A 255 8.92 -21.22 7.53
C LEU A 255 7.63 -21.69 8.24
N GLY A 256 7.07 -22.85 7.84
CA GLY A 256 5.82 -23.34 8.41
C GLY A 256 4.70 -22.30 8.30
N ASN A 257 3.96 -22.13 9.38
CA ASN A 257 2.82 -21.19 9.41
C ASN A 257 3.21 -19.71 9.19
N TYR A 258 4.49 -19.34 9.38
CA TYR A 258 4.98 -17.98 9.13
C TYR A 258 4.97 -17.60 7.64
N SER A 259 4.82 -18.57 6.72
CA SER A 259 4.64 -18.34 5.28
C SER A 259 3.18 -18.42 4.81
N ARG A 260 2.23 -18.54 5.74
CA ARG A 260 0.79 -18.59 5.38
C ARG A 260 0.20 -17.21 5.23
N MET A 261 -0.32 -16.91 4.03
CA MET A 261 -1.07 -15.70 3.68
C MET A 261 -2.22 -16.08 2.73
N GLN A 262 -3.08 -15.12 2.42
CA GLN A 262 -4.14 -15.27 1.42
C GLN A 262 -4.15 -14.05 0.49
N PRO A 263 -3.97 -14.29 -0.82
CA PRO A 263 -3.82 -15.57 -1.52
C PRO A 263 -2.56 -16.34 -1.06
N PRO A 264 -2.56 -17.69 -1.19
CA PRO A 264 -1.38 -18.46 -0.83
C PRO A 264 -0.22 -18.20 -1.81
N LEU A 265 1.00 -18.44 -1.34
CA LEU A 265 2.20 -18.42 -2.18
C LEU A 265 2.07 -19.40 -3.34
N GLY A 266 2.40 -18.95 -4.55
CA GLY A 266 2.39 -19.75 -5.76
C GLY A 266 3.68 -20.54 -5.98
N THR A 267 3.78 -21.15 -7.14
CA THR A 267 4.97 -21.85 -7.62
C THR A 267 6.05 -20.86 -8.09
N GLU A 268 7.25 -21.36 -8.41
CA GLU A 268 8.30 -20.56 -9.05
C GLU A 268 7.85 -19.95 -10.39
N ARG A 269 7.02 -20.68 -11.16
CA ARG A 269 6.41 -20.15 -12.39
C ARG A 269 5.53 -18.94 -12.11
N ASP A 270 4.74 -18.97 -11.04
CA ASP A 270 3.89 -17.85 -10.63
C ASP A 270 4.75 -16.65 -10.22
N ARG A 271 5.77 -16.86 -9.41
CA ARG A 271 6.72 -15.82 -8.98
C ARG A 271 7.39 -15.13 -10.17
N GLN A 272 7.88 -15.90 -11.15
CA GLN A 272 8.49 -15.35 -12.38
C GLN A 272 7.47 -14.56 -13.22
N ALA A 273 6.23 -15.03 -13.30
CA ALA A 273 5.16 -14.33 -14.02
C ALA A 273 4.83 -12.98 -13.36
N LEU A 274 4.82 -12.92 -12.02
CA LEU A 274 4.60 -11.69 -11.25
C LEU A 274 5.72 -10.66 -11.50
N TRP A 275 6.99 -11.07 -11.43
CA TRP A 275 8.12 -10.19 -11.75
C TRP A 275 8.06 -9.67 -13.19
N LYS A 276 7.75 -10.54 -14.15
CA LYS A 276 7.58 -10.13 -15.55
C LYS A 276 6.46 -9.10 -15.68
N ALA A 277 5.32 -9.34 -15.04
CA ALA A 277 4.16 -8.45 -15.08
C ALA A 277 4.43 -7.08 -14.41
N LEU A 278 5.26 -7.05 -13.38
CA LEU A 278 5.68 -5.82 -12.72
C LEU A 278 6.63 -5.00 -13.63
N ARG A 279 7.57 -5.68 -14.30
CA ARG A 279 8.49 -5.04 -15.25
C ARG A 279 7.78 -4.44 -16.46
N ASP A 280 6.86 -5.19 -17.07
CA ASP A 280 6.20 -4.78 -18.32
C ASP A 280 4.97 -3.87 -18.10
N GLY A 281 4.64 -3.55 -16.84
CA GLY A 281 3.52 -2.66 -16.49
C GLY A 281 2.15 -3.32 -16.52
N THR A 282 2.09 -4.65 -16.66
CA THR A 282 0.82 -5.38 -16.48
C THR A 282 0.32 -5.25 -15.06
N ILE A 283 1.23 -5.33 -14.05
CA ILE A 283 0.96 -4.97 -12.65
C ILE A 283 1.44 -3.53 -12.42
N ASP A 284 0.61 -2.73 -11.79
CA ASP A 284 0.78 -1.28 -11.66
C ASP A 284 1.60 -0.86 -10.45
N SER A 285 1.48 -1.56 -9.33
CA SER A 285 2.04 -1.14 -8.05
C SER A 285 2.47 -2.31 -7.17
N VAL A 286 3.25 -1.99 -6.14
CA VAL A 286 3.56 -2.88 -5.02
C VAL A 286 2.87 -2.35 -3.78
N ALA A 287 2.19 -3.24 -3.05
CA ALA A 287 1.64 -2.98 -1.72
C ALA A 287 1.99 -4.14 -0.79
N THR A 288 2.09 -3.89 0.50
CA THR A 288 2.66 -4.91 1.39
C THR A 288 1.69 -6.01 1.76
N ASP A 289 0.39 -5.72 1.77
CA ASP A 289 -0.61 -6.54 2.49
C ASP A 289 -0.12 -6.85 3.93
N HIS A 290 0.47 -5.84 4.57
CA HIS A 290 0.94 -5.95 5.95
C HIS A 290 -0.20 -6.41 6.85
N ALA A 291 -0.14 -7.66 7.28
CA ALA A 291 -1.18 -8.33 8.03
C ALA A 291 -0.58 -9.07 9.24
N PRO A 292 -0.08 -8.33 10.25
CA PRO A 292 0.67 -8.87 11.36
C PRO A 292 -0.19 -9.72 12.28
N HIS A 293 0.44 -10.75 12.85
CA HIS A 293 -0.09 -11.64 13.88
C HIS A 293 1.01 -11.91 14.90
N THR A 294 0.62 -12.17 16.14
CA THR A 294 1.60 -12.54 17.15
C THR A 294 2.22 -13.91 16.84
N ARG A 295 3.38 -14.21 17.41
CA ARG A 295 3.99 -15.53 17.28
C ARG A 295 3.08 -16.64 17.83
N GLU A 296 2.29 -16.34 18.87
CA GLU A 296 1.29 -17.26 19.42
C GLU A 296 0.18 -17.54 18.41
N ASP A 297 -0.38 -16.50 17.78
CA ASP A 297 -1.39 -16.67 16.72
C ASP A 297 -0.86 -17.58 15.60
N LYS A 298 0.39 -17.38 15.19
CA LYS A 298 1.01 -18.14 14.07
C LYS A 298 1.29 -19.60 14.38
N LYS A 299 1.05 -20.07 15.61
CA LYS A 299 1.03 -21.50 15.90
C LYS A 299 -0.15 -22.21 15.24
N SER A 300 -1.24 -21.50 14.99
CA SER A 300 -2.40 -22.04 14.29
C SER A 300 -2.20 -22.00 12.76
N PRO A 301 -2.45 -23.12 12.05
CA PRO A 301 -2.40 -23.16 10.60
C PRO A 301 -3.57 -22.41 9.91
N GLU A 302 -4.59 -21.98 10.68
CA GLU A 302 -5.74 -21.22 10.17
C GLU A 302 -5.47 -19.71 10.14
N ILE A 303 -4.31 -19.25 10.63
CA ILE A 303 -3.96 -17.85 10.68
C ILE A 303 -3.14 -17.44 9.46
N TYR A 304 -3.68 -16.51 8.69
CA TYR A 304 -3.13 -16.02 7.44
C TYR A 304 -2.73 -14.55 7.56
N GLY A 305 -1.54 -14.22 7.05
CA GLY A 305 -0.99 -12.87 7.00
C GLY A 305 0.43 -12.82 7.56
N VAL A 306 1.19 -11.87 7.04
CA VAL A 306 2.61 -11.64 7.38
C VAL A 306 2.88 -10.14 7.49
N PRO A 307 3.83 -9.69 8.31
CA PRO A 307 4.28 -8.30 8.29
C PRO A 307 5.13 -8.03 7.04
N GLY A 308 5.11 -6.79 6.53
CA GLY A 308 5.83 -6.44 5.31
C GLY A 308 6.26 -4.98 5.20
N LEU A 309 5.77 -4.07 6.07
CA LEU A 309 6.01 -2.63 5.96
C LEU A 309 7.50 -2.26 5.89
N GLU A 310 8.32 -2.83 6.77
CA GLU A 310 9.73 -2.45 6.89
C GLU A 310 10.63 -3.05 5.80
N THR A 311 10.17 -4.08 5.11
CA THR A 311 10.99 -4.84 4.15
C THR A 311 10.63 -4.60 2.68
N ALA A 312 9.48 -3.99 2.40
CA ALA A 312 8.98 -3.82 1.03
C ALA A 312 9.94 -2.99 0.15
N LEU A 313 10.34 -1.82 0.60
CA LEU A 313 11.22 -0.94 -0.16
C LEU A 313 12.62 -1.54 -0.36
N PRO A 314 13.30 -2.10 0.67
CA PRO A 314 14.56 -2.80 0.49
C PRO A 314 14.50 -3.96 -0.52
N ILE A 315 13.42 -4.74 -0.54
CA ILE A 315 13.21 -5.82 -1.51
C ILE A 315 13.17 -5.27 -2.94
N ILE A 316 12.40 -4.21 -3.18
CA ILE A 316 12.29 -3.58 -4.50
C ILE A 316 13.59 -2.94 -4.95
N LEU A 317 14.29 -2.23 -4.07
CA LEU A 317 15.58 -1.61 -4.41
C LEU A 317 16.67 -2.65 -4.65
N THR A 318 16.68 -3.76 -3.91
CA THR A 318 17.58 -4.89 -4.16
C THR A 318 17.34 -5.50 -5.54
N ALA A 319 16.08 -5.67 -5.94
CA ALA A 319 15.76 -6.17 -7.27
C ALA A 319 16.20 -5.20 -8.38
N ALA A 320 16.08 -3.90 -8.16
CA ALA A 320 16.55 -2.90 -9.11
C ALA A 320 18.10 -2.90 -9.26
N LEU A 321 18.83 -3.05 -8.14
CA LEU A 321 20.28 -3.18 -8.14
C LEU A 321 20.78 -4.46 -8.82
N ARG A 322 19.98 -5.54 -8.80
CA ARG A 322 20.27 -6.80 -9.50
C ARG A 322 19.78 -6.81 -10.95
N GLU A 323 19.33 -5.67 -11.48
CA GLU A 323 18.76 -5.54 -12.81
C GLU A 323 17.50 -6.42 -13.06
N GLU A 324 16.90 -6.93 -11.98
CA GLU A 324 15.65 -7.68 -12.05
C GLU A 324 14.44 -6.77 -12.27
N LEU A 325 14.57 -5.46 -11.91
CA LEU A 325 13.58 -4.42 -12.10
C LEU A 325 14.25 -3.14 -12.67
N PRO A 326 13.77 -2.57 -13.78
CA PRO A 326 14.33 -1.31 -14.32
C PRO A 326 14.11 -0.14 -13.35
N TRP A 327 15.12 0.72 -13.18
CA TRP A 327 15.06 1.86 -12.26
C TRP A 327 13.93 2.86 -12.56
N ASN A 328 13.57 3.05 -13.82
CA ASN A 328 12.45 3.90 -14.21
C ASN A 328 11.08 3.35 -13.73
N ARG A 329 11.01 2.05 -13.34
CA ARG A 329 9.80 1.46 -12.76
C ARG A 329 9.74 1.64 -11.24
N VAL A 330 10.86 1.87 -10.56
CA VAL A 330 10.91 1.90 -9.10
C VAL A 330 9.95 2.95 -8.53
N THR A 331 10.15 4.24 -8.89
CA THR A 331 9.30 5.33 -8.37
C THR A 331 7.84 5.21 -8.81
N ASP A 332 7.62 4.60 -9.98
CA ASP A 332 6.28 4.32 -10.49
C ASP A 332 5.51 3.40 -9.55
N ILE A 333 6.06 2.22 -9.29
CA ILE A 333 5.34 1.14 -8.59
C ILE A 333 5.23 1.37 -7.09
N ILE A 334 6.14 2.16 -6.48
CA ILE A 334 6.10 2.42 -5.03
C ILE A 334 5.32 3.68 -4.66
N ALA A 335 5.20 4.66 -5.58
CA ALA A 335 4.67 5.98 -5.20
C ALA A 335 3.75 6.60 -6.26
N ARG A 336 4.21 6.83 -7.51
CA ARG A 336 3.45 7.55 -8.52
C ARG A 336 2.14 6.82 -8.89
N ARG A 337 2.22 5.53 -9.25
CA ARG A 337 1.04 4.75 -9.64
C ARG A 337 0.07 4.53 -8.48
N PRO A 338 0.50 4.15 -7.25
CA PRO A 338 -0.39 4.17 -6.10
C PRO A 338 -1.16 5.47 -5.92
N ALA A 339 -0.49 6.63 -6.01
CA ALA A 339 -1.15 7.93 -5.89
C ALA A 339 -2.18 8.17 -7.00
N GLU A 340 -1.84 7.86 -8.25
CA GLU A 340 -2.75 8.00 -9.40
C GLU A 340 -3.97 7.07 -9.29
N ILE A 341 -3.75 5.80 -8.95
CA ILE A 341 -4.80 4.78 -8.79
C ILE A 341 -5.85 5.24 -7.77
N TYR A 342 -5.40 5.74 -6.63
CA TYR A 342 -6.31 6.16 -5.57
C TYR A 342 -6.70 7.63 -5.66
N GLY A 343 -6.06 8.41 -6.55
CA GLY A 343 -6.32 9.84 -6.69
C GLY A 343 -5.82 10.65 -5.50
N ILE A 344 -4.70 10.23 -4.90
CA ILE A 344 -4.07 10.96 -3.80
C ILE A 344 -3.45 12.25 -4.35
N VAL A 345 -3.80 13.37 -3.73
CA VAL A 345 -3.48 14.70 -4.28
C VAL A 345 -2.08 15.14 -3.87
N LEU A 346 -1.28 15.60 -4.86
CA LEU A 346 0.05 16.20 -4.69
C LEU A 346 1.04 15.36 -3.85
N ARG A 347 1.01 14.01 -3.99
CA ARG A 347 1.94 13.07 -3.35
C ARG A 347 2.46 12.04 -4.35
N GLY A 348 3.50 11.31 -3.96
CA GLY A 348 4.08 10.21 -4.73
C GLY A 348 5.06 10.63 -5.83
N ARG A 349 5.54 11.87 -5.81
CA ARG A 349 6.55 12.38 -6.75
C ARG A 349 7.52 13.33 -6.05
N LEU A 350 8.78 13.32 -6.50
CA LEU A 350 9.75 14.38 -6.19
C LEU A 350 9.63 15.48 -7.25
N GLU A 351 8.66 16.37 -7.07
CA GLU A 351 8.39 17.49 -7.97
C GLU A 351 8.10 18.76 -7.16
N VAL A 352 8.47 19.92 -7.69
CA VAL A 352 8.14 21.21 -7.06
C VAL A 352 6.63 21.37 -6.96
N GLY A 353 6.14 21.76 -5.78
CA GLY A 353 4.72 21.88 -5.47
C GLY A 353 4.10 20.61 -4.85
N TYR A 354 4.79 19.49 -4.85
CA TYR A 354 4.36 18.27 -4.18
C TYR A 354 4.73 18.28 -2.69
N ALA A 355 4.02 17.48 -1.91
CA ALA A 355 4.35 17.27 -0.51
C ALA A 355 5.77 16.70 -0.36
N ALA A 356 6.48 17.17 0.65
CA ALA A 356 7.80 16.68 1.01
C ALA A 356 7.70 15.34 1.78
N ASP A 357 7.12 14.35 1.10
CA ASP A 357 7.04 12.95 1.52
C ASP A 357 8.16 12.20 0.84
N MET A 358 9.24 11.95 1.58
CA MET A 358 10.50 11.50 1.01
C MET A 358 11.17 10.45 1.89
N VAL A 359 11.97 9.59 1.25
CA VAL A 359 12.83 8.62 1.93
C VAL A 359 14.24 8.68 1.37
N LEU A 360 15.23 8.79 2.25
CA LEU A 360 16.66 8.67 1.93
C LEU A 360 17.10 7.24 2.20
N CYS A 361 17.63 6.54 1.18
CA CYS A 361 17.97 5.13 1.23
C CYS A 361 19.46 4.88 1.05
N ASN A 362 20.03 3.98 1.85
CA ASN A 362 21.36 3.43 1.64
C ASN A 362 21.26 2.25 0.65
N ILE A 363 21.82 2.43 -0.55
CA ILE A 363 21.85 1.39 -1.59
C ILE A 363 23.22 0.71 -1.73
N GLN A 364 24.14 0.97 -0.82
CA GLN A 364 25.51 0.42 -0.82
C GLN A 364 25.63 -0.81 0.05
N ASP A 365 25.02 -0.78 1.24
CA ASP A 365 25.16 -1.83 2.24
C ASP A 365 24.11 -2.94 2.05
N TYR A 366 24.58 -4.19 2.11
CA TYR A 366 23.75 -5.38 2.07
C TYR A 366 23.52 -5.89 3.49
N THR A 367 22.35 -5.56 4.06
CA THR A 367 22.06 -5.73 5.49
C THR A 367 20.98 -6.80 5.72
N PRO A 368 21.13 -7.72 6.70
CA PRO A 368 20.14 -8.71 7.01
C PRO A 368 18.90 -8.11 7.68
N VAL A 369 17.77 -8.78 7.51
CA VAL A 369 16.55 -8.52 8.29
C VAL A 369 16.74 -9.06 9.68
N GLU A 370 16.91 -8.17 10.65
CA GLU A 370 17.08 -8.49 12.08
C GLU A 370 15.76 -8.19 12.81
N GLU A 371 15.12 -9.22 13.35
CA GLU A 371 13.79 -9.10 13.95
C GLU A 371 13.76 -8.17 15.17
N GLU A 372 14.87 -8.06 15.91
CA GLU A 372 15.01 -7.19 17.08
C GLU A 372 14.95 -5.70 16.71
N LYS A 373 15.32 -5.36 15.47
CA LYS A 373 15.31 -3.98 14.94
C LYS A 373 13.96 -3.57 14.37
N LEU A 374 13.04 -4.52 14.15
CA LEU A 374 11.73 -4.21 13.57
C LEU A 374 10.88 -3.37 14.54
N HIS A 375 10.15 -2.42 13.99
CA HIS A 375 9.23 -1.54 14.73
C HIS A 375 7.82 -2.12 14.82
N THR A 376 7.40 -2.98 13.86
CA THR A 376 6.11 -3.67 13.94
C THR A 376 5.95 -4.39 15.28
N LYS A 377 4.76 -4.34 15.86
CA LYS A 377 4.47 -4.89 17.19
C LYS A 377 4.72 -6.41 17.26
N CYS A 378 4.48 -7.13 16.18
CA CYS A 378 4.63 -8.58 16.15
C CYS A 378 6.09 -9.08 16.21
N LYS A 379 7.09 -8.20 15.93
CA LYS A 379 8.53 -8.48 16.05
C LYS A 379 8.98 -9.77 15.37
N TRP A 380 8.51 -10.01 14.14
CA TRP A 380 8.98 -11.09 13.28
C TRP A 380 8.80 -10.73 11.81
N SER A 381 9.49 -11.42 10.92
CA SER A 381 9.37 -11.24 9.48
C SER A 381 9.50 -12.58 8.75
N PRO A 382 8.72 -12.84 7.68
CA PRO A 382 8.95 -14.00 6.82
C PRO A 382 10.28 -13.95 6.08
N PHE A 383 10.97 -12.81 6.11
CA PHE A 383 12.26 -12.56 5.48
C PHE A 383 13.42 -12.50 6.47
N ALA A 384 13.21 -12.89 7.74
CA ALA A 384 14.24 -12.88 8.76
C ALA A 384 15.51 -13.61 8.30
N GLY A 385 16.67 -12.98 8.49
CA GLY A 385 17.98 -13.48 8.06
C GLY A 385 18.28 -13.31 6.56
N MET A 386 17.30 -12.99 5.71
CA MET A 386 17.58 -12.56 4.33
C MET A 386 18.20 -11.16 4.35
N SER A 387 19.12 -10.90 3.43
CA SER A 387 19.77 -9.59 3.33
C SER A 387 19.29 -8.82 2.11
N PHE A 388 19.17 -7.51 2.28
CA PHE A 388 18.75 -6.56 1.24
C PHE A 388 19.60 -5.30 1.29
N THR A 389 19.62 -4.55 0.18
CA THR A 389 20.10 -3.17 0.14
C THR A 389 18.91 -2.22 0.07
N GLY A 390 19.18 -0.91 0.13
CA GLY A 390 18.10 0.06 -0.03
C GLY A 390 17.31 0.34 1.26
N TRP A 391 17.92 0.08 2.40
CA TRP A 391 17.31 0.40 3.69
C TRP A 391 17.15 1.90 3.89
N PRO A 392 15.97 2.35 4.40
CA PRO A 392 15.78 3.75 4.74
C PRO A 392 16.77 4.22 5.81
N ILE A 393 17.38 5.37 5.58
CA ILE A 393 18.20 6.11 6.55
C ILE A 393 17.33 7.13 7.26
N ARG A 394 16.54 7.89 6.47
CA ARG A 394 15.62 8.93 6.96
C ARG A 394 14.33 8.92 6.17
N THR A 395 13.25 9.22 6.86
CA THR A 395 11.93 9.39 6.25
C THR A 395 11.30 10.69 6.70
N TRP A 396 10.80 11.47 5.74
CA TRP A 396 10.06 12.71 5.97
C TRP A 396 8.62 12.57 5.50
N VAL A 397 7.69 13.04 6.32
CA VAL A 397 6.26 13.08 6.03
C VAL A 397 5.79 14.53 6.16
N ASP A 398 5.21 15.10 5.09
CA ASP A 398 4.89 16.53 5.02
C ASP A 398 6.06 17.42 5.49
N GLY A 399 7.30 17.04 5.11
CA GLY A 399 8.52 17.72 5.50
C GLY A 399 8.99 17.51 6.95
N ASN A 400 8.24 16.77 7.76
CA ASN A 400 8.65 16.45 9.12
C ASN A 400 9.47 15.16 9.13
N LEU A 401 10.63 15.19 9.76
CA LEU A 401 11.44 14.00 9.99
C LEU A 401 10.72 13.08 10.97
N VAL A 402 10.34 11.88 10.52
CA VAL A 402 9.61 10.87 11.32
C VAL A 402 10.46 9.65 11.65
N PHE A 403 11.51 9.38 10.86
CA PHE A 403 12.46 8.30 11.10
C PHE A 403 13.88 8.77 10.78
N ASP A 404 14.85 8.46 11.63
CA ASP A 404 16.29 8.71 11.42
C ASP A 404 17.11 7.58 12.06
N GLN A 405 17.72 6.72 11.25
CA GLN A 405 18.67 5.66 11.65
C GLN A 405 18.18 4.81 12.85
N GLY A 406 16.96 4.29 12.76
CA GLY A 406 16.35 3.47 13.80
C GLY A 406 15.55 4.24 14.84
N LYS A 407 15.64 5.56 14.88
CA LYS A 407 14.91 6.40 15.82
C LYS A 407 13.60 6.90 15.23
N ILE A 408 12.50 6.70 15.92
CA ILE A 408 11.18 7.20 15.57
C ILE A 408 10.93 8.57 16.26
N TYR A 409 10.42 9.53 15.48
CA TYR A 409 10.00 10.84 15.97
C TYR A 409 8.47 10.94 15.88
N GLN A 410 7.84 11.18 17.03
CA GLN A 410 6.40 11.39 17.08
C GLN A 410 6.03 12.72 16.44
N ARG A 411 5.26 12.67 15.36
CA ARG A 411 4.71 13.82 14.64
C ARG A 411 3.28 13.50 14.24
N SER A 412 2.43 14.47 14.26
CA SER A 412 1.06 14.27 13.76
C SER A 412 1.08 14.20 12.25
N ALA A 413 0.51 13.15 11.72
CA ALA A 413 0.22 12.98 10.30
C ALA A 413 -1.27 13.25 10.03
N ARG A 414 -1.67 13.24 8.76
CA ARG A 414 -3.03 13.59 8.37
C ARG A 414 -3.66 12.56 7.44
N GLU A 415 -4.98 12.61 7.36
CA GLU A 415 -5.73 11.91 6.31
C GLU A 415 -5.37 12.52 4.96
N VAL A 416 -5.05 11.67 3.98
CA VAL A 416 -4.82 12.15 2.62
C VAL A 416 -6.13 12.41 1.90
N ASP A 417 -6.14 13.42 1.01
CA ASP A 417 -7.29 13.72 0.17
C ASP A 417 -7.33 12.83 -1.07
N PHE A 418 -8.50 12.26 -1.34
CA PHE A 418 -8.75 11.44 -2.52
C PHE A 418 -9.59 12.20 -3.56
N LYS A 419 -9.02 12.42 -4.74
CA LYS A 419 -9.81 12.88 -5.88
C LYS A 419 -10.77 11.77 -6.31
N ARG A 420 -12.07 12.05 -6.29
CA ARG A 420 -13.08 11.10 -6.76
C ARG A 420 -12.90 10.82 -8.25
N PRO A 421 -13.18 9.59 -8.71
CA PRO A 421 -13.21 9.29 -10.14
C PRO A 421 -14.15 10.26 -10.88
N ASN A 422 -13.77 10.71 -12.07
CA ASN A 422 -14.64 11.52 -12.89
C ASN A 422 -15.89 10.68 -13.22
N GLY A 423 -17.08 11.26 -13.02
CA GLY A 423 -18.29 10.73 -13.61
C GLY A 423 -18.17 10.86 -15.13
N ASN A 424 -18.91 10.06 -15.89
CA ASN A 424 -18.92 10.12 -17.36
C ASN A 424 -18.84 11.57 -17.82
N ALA A 425 -17.68 11.96 -18.40
CA ALA A 425 -17.72 13.03 -19.37
C ALA A 425 -18.55 12.45 -20.52
N GLN A 426 -19.78 12.92 -20.67
CA GLN A 426 -20.53 12.70 -21.88
C GLN A 426 -19.66 13.26 -23.02
N HIS A 427 -19.15 12.37 -23.85
CA HIS A 427 -18.61 12.69 -25.16
C HIS A 427 -19.77 12.72 -26.15
#